data_3cf19f84eae261dbec1b0c59e6fcfbad
#
_entry.id   3cf19f84eae261dbec1b0c59e6fcfbad
#
_cell.length_a   1.000
_cell.length_b   1.000
_cell.length_c   1.000
_cell.angle_alpha   90.00
_cell.angle_beta   90.00
_cell.angle_gamma   90.00
#
_symmetry.space_group_name_H-M   'P 1'
#
loop_
_entity.id
_entity.type
_entity.pdbx_description
1 polymer ?
#
loop_
_entity_poly.entity_id
_entity_poly.type
_entity_poly.pdbx_seq_one_letter_code
_entity_poly.pdbx_strand_id
1 'polypeptide(L)'
;MRVWWRDLTDLVLPAECAGCGAPRTVLCPRCRAALCGRVPRRVRPVPEPAGLPVVHAAAPYAQEVRTLLLAHKERGALALTGELGNALAAAVRAGLGGGGADAGAGGFGTVLLVPVPSARWAVRARGHDPVRRMALAAAGELRRTGTPARVAAVLRQRRPVADQAGLDARGRLANLAGALEVTTGGGRLLGAGHVVLVDDLITTGASLAEAARAVRDVAEERSGVRTTVYGAVTREGRDEQRIGARTEREKWVHGAPEKASSNALGHALRAAVIAAPQDSFEMNRN
;
A
#
# COMPACT_ATOMS: atom_id res chain seq x y z
N MET A 1 -40.81 11.55 -5.26
CA MET A 1 -40.12 11.78 -6.56
C MET A 1 -38.82 11.02 -6.80
N ARG A 2 -38.09 10.55 -5.76
CA ARG A 2 -36.81 9.81 -5.94
C ARG A 2 -36.95 8.32 -6.32
N VAL A 3 -38.11 7.71 -6.08
CA VAL A 3 -38.36 6.29 -6.37
C VAL A 3 -38.59 6.06 -7.87
N TRP A 4 -39.29 6.93 -8.53
CA TRP A 4 -39.64 6.84 -9.95
C TRP A 4 -38.43 6.90 -10.91
N TRP A 5 -37.39 7.62 -10.56
CA TRP A 5 -36.18 7.68 -11.38
C TRP A 5 -35.31 6.42 -11.27
N ARG A 6 -35.39 5.70 -10.15
CA ARG A 6 -34.74 4.39 -10.01
C ARG A 6 -35.44 3.33 -10.85
N ASP A 7 -36.76 3.32 -10.85
CA ASP A 7 -37.53 2.35 -11.62
C ASP A 7 -37.39 2.54 -13.15
N LEU A 8 -37.20 3.78 -13.61
CA LEU A 8 -36.94 4.05 -15.03
C LEU A 8 -35.49 3.67 -15.45
N THR A 9 -34.51 3.84 -14.60
CA THR A 9 -33.13 3.39 -14.87
C THR A 9 -33.02 1.85 -14.83
N ASP A 10 -33.76 1.19 -13.95
CA ASP A 10 -33.81 -0.27 -13.87
C ASP A 10 -34.58 -0.91 -15.06
N LEU A 11 -35.43 -0.14 -15.75
CA LEU A 11 -36.14 -0.60 -16.93
C LEU A 11 -35.28 -0.55 -18.20
N VAL A 12 -34.26 0.31 -18.25
CA VAL A 12 -33.41 0.52 -19.45
C VAL A 12 -32.14 -0.35 -19.40
N LEU A 13 -31.60 -0.62 -18.21
CA LEU A 13 -30.47 -1.53 -18.02
C LEU A 13 -30.61 -2.15 -16.62
N PRO A 14 -31.22 -3.34 -16.50
CA PRO A 14 -31.27 -4.01 -15.20
C PRO A 14 -29.87 -4.22 -14.68
N ALA A 15 -29.57 -3.61 -13.52
CA ALA A 15 -28.27 -3.77 -12.88
C ALA A 15 -28.07 -5.26 -12.55
N GLU A 16 -27.01 -5.84 -13.10
CA GLU A 16 -26.61 -7.20 -12.78
C GLU A 16 -25.45 -7.18 -11.78
N CYS A 17 -25.40 -8.16 -10.90
CA CYS A 17 -24.32 -8.32 -9.95
C CYS A 17 -22.99 -8.47 -10.70
N ALA A 18 -22.08 -7.55 -10.50
CA ALA A 18 -20.78 -7.54 -11.17
C ALA A 18 -19.91 -8.79 -10.86
N GLY A 19 -20.28 -9.57 -9.83
CA GLY A 19 -19.58 -10.81 -9.46
C GLY A 19 -20.18 -12.07 -10.10
N CYS A 20 -21.51 -12.23 -10.05
CA CYS A 20 -22.18 -13.48 -10.48
C CYS A 20 -23.32 -13.30 -11.47
N GLY A 21 -23.63 -12.07 -11.91
CA GLY A 21 -24.72 -11.80 -12.85
C GLY A 21 -26.13 -11.84 -12.25
N ALA A 22 -26.28 -11.93 -10.92
CA ALA A 22 -27.61 -11.91 -10.30
C ALA A 22 -28.34 -10.59 -10.63
N PRO A 23 -29.64 -10.64 -11.03
CA PRO A 23 -30.35 -9.47 -11.51
C PRO A 23 -30.68 -8.47 -10.39
N ARG A 24 -30.92 -7.22 -10.77
CA ARG A 24 -31.42 -6.12 -9.92
C ARG A 24 -30.50 -5.69 -8.79
N THR A 25 -29.20 -5.92 -8.90
CA THR A 25 -28.21 -5.46 -7.90
C THR A 25 -26.84 -5.33 -8.52
N VAL A 26 -26.07 -4.31 -8.11
CA VAL A 26 -24.67 -4.16 -8.51
C VAL A 26 -23.77 -5.16 -7.75
N LEU A 27 -24.14 -5.53 -6.53
CA LEU A 27 -23.46 -6.49 -5.70
C LEU A 27 -24.44 -7.26 -4.83
N CYS A 28 -24.71 -8.52 -5.17
CA CYS A 28 -25.63 -9.37 -4.42
C CYS A 28 -25.07 -9.78 -3.05
N PRO A 29 -25.93 -10.21 -2.10
CA PRO A 29 -25.49 -10.63 -0.76
C PRO A 29 -24.43 -11.73 -0.77
N ARG A 30 -24.52 -12.70 -1.70
CA ARG A 30 -23.54 -13.78 -1.84
C ARG A 30 -22.16 -13.25 -2.21
N CYS A 31 -22.07 -12.39 -3.24
CA CYS A 31 -20.80 -11.82 -3.67
C CYS A 31 -20.22 -10.83 -2.63
N ARG A 32 -21.09 -10.10 -1.91
CA ARG A 32 -20.70 -9.29 -0.76
C ARG A 32 -20.10 -10.15 0.35
N ALA A 33 -20.73 -11.27 0.69
CA ALA A 33 -20.21 -12.21 1.69
C ALA A 33 -18.88 -12.83 1.26
N ALA A 34 -18.70 -13.15 -0.03
CA ALA A 34 -17.41 -13.62 -0.55
C ALA A 34 -16.29 -12.59 -0.41
N LEU A 35 -16.61 -11.30 -0.57
CA LEU A 35 -15.66 -10.19 -0.48
C LEU A 35 -15.37 -9.77 0.96
N CYS A 36 -16.39 -9.63 1.81
CA CYS A 36 -16.32 -9.00 3.14
C CYS A 36 -16.74 -9.93 4.30
N GLY A 37 -17.21 -11.13 4.02
CA GLY A 37 -17.77 -12.02 5.05
C GLY A 37 -16.74 -12.81 5.86
N ARG A 38 -15.46 -12.65 5.57
CA ARG A 38 -14.37 -13.33 6.29
C ARG A 38 -13.53 -12.34 7.09
N VAL A 39 -12.94 -12.83 8.17
CA VAL A 39 -11.92 -12.06 8.89
C VAL A 39 -10.66 -11.99 8.01
N PRO A 40 -10.13 -10.79 7.74
CA PRO A 40 -8.90 -10.65 6.98
C PRO A 40 -7.74 -11.38 7.65
N ARG A 41 -6.88 -12.00 6.87
CA ARG A 41 -5.80 -12.83 7.37
C ARG A 41 -4.47 -12.45 6.74
N ARG A 42 -3.40 -12.75 7.47
CA ARG A 42 -2.06 -12.66 6.92
C ARG A 42 -1.92 -13.63 5.74
N VAL A 43 -1.21 -13.16 4.71
CA VAL A 43 -0.91 -13.93 3.51
C VAL A 43 0.57 -13.87 3.19
N ARG A 44 1.07 -14.96 2.62
CA ARG A 44 2.47 -15.10 2.25
C ARG A 44 2.55 -15.83 0.91
N PRO A 45 3.02 -15.18 -0.16
CA PRO A 45 3.25 -15.85 -1.43
C PRO A 45 4.42 -16.85 -1.32
N VAL A 46 4.38 -17.88 -2.14
CA VAL A 46 5.46 -18.87 -2.23
C VAL A 46 5.97 -18.90 -3.66
N PRO A 47 7.27 -18.56 -3.90
CA PRO A 47 8.25 -18.06 -2.94
C PRO A 47 7.93 -16.62 -2.45
N GLU A 48 8.31 -16.32 -1.21
CA GLU A 48 8.17 -14.96 -0.66
C GLU A 48 9.33 -14.09 -1.16
N PRO A 49 9.07 -12.95 -1.80
CA PRO A 49 10.14 -12.05 -2.25
C PRO A 49 10.82 -11.36 -1.07
N ALA A 50 12.14 -11.19 -1.19
CA ALA A 50 12.91 -10.46 -0.19
C ALA A 50 12.36 -9.03 -0.01
N GLY A 51 12.28 -8.59 1.24
CA GLY A 51 11.80 -7.24 1.57
C GLY A 51 10.27 -7.05 1.48
N LEU A 52 9.49 -8.10 1.22
CA LEU A 52 8.04 -8.03 1.30
C LEU A 52 7.61 -7.69 2.74
N PRO A 53 6.77 -6.65 2.96
CA PRO A 53 6.22 -6.39 4.29
C PRO A 53 5.19 -7.47 4.67
N VAL A 54 4.80 -7.49 5.96
CA VAL A 54 3.66 -8.32 6.38
C VAL A 54 2.40 -7.86 5.65
N VAL A 55 1.76 -8.78 4.92
CA VAL A 55 0.59 -8.51 4.09
C VAL A 55 -0.66 -9.13 4.70
N HIS A 56 -1.77 -8.38 4.75
CA HIS A 56 -3.09 -8.90 5.10
C HIS A 56 -4.03 -8.80 3.90
N ALA A 57 -4.79 -9.85 3.65
CA ALA A 57 -5.79 -9.90 2.59
C ALA A 57 -7.20 -10.03 3.18
N ALA A 58 -8.17 -9.33 2.57
CA ALA A 58 -9.57 -9.39 2.98
C ALA A 58 -10.24 -10.71 2.56
N ALA A 59 -9.94 -11.21 1.37
CA ALA A 59 -10.61 -12.37 0.80
C ALA A 59 -9.67 -13.24 -0.05
N PRO A 60 -9.98 -14.52 -0.25
CA PRO A 60 -9.35 -15.34 -1.27
C PRO A 60 -9.69 -14.82 -2.68
N TYR A 61 -8.72 -14.90 -3.60
CA TYR A 61 -8.90 -14.60 -5.02
C TYR A 61 -9.68 -15.75 -5.70
N ALA A 62 -10.94 -15.92 -5.27
CA ALA A 62 -11.86 -16.91 -5.80
C ALA A 62 -12.73 -16.30 -6.91
N GLN A 63 -13.57 -17.12 -7.55
CA GLN A 63 -14.35 -16.75 -8.74
C GLN A 63 -15.09 -15.41 -8.60
N GLU A 64 -15.85 -15.22 -7.54
CA GLU A 64 -16.66 -14.01 -7.35
C GLU A 64 -15.76 -12.78 -7.11
N VAL A 65 -14.77 -12.88 -6.24
CA VAL A 65 -13.85 -11.79 -5.89
C VAL A 65 -13.00 -11.40 -7.10
N ARG A 66 -12.52 -12.39 -7.87
CA ARG A 66 -11.81 -12.15 -9.14
C ARG A 66 -12.67 -11.34 -10.10
N THR A 67 -13.94 -11.76 -10.28
CA THR A 67 -14.86 -11.10 -11.21
C THR A 67 -15.15 -9.65 -10.79
N LEU A 68 -15.33 -9.40 -9.48
CA LEU A 68 -15.53 -8.05 -8.91
C LEU A 68 -14.31 -7.15 -9.15
N LEU A 69 -13.09 -7.64 -8.88
CA LEU A 69 -11.87 -6.87 -9.11
C LEU A 69 -11.68 -6.55 -10.59
N LEU A 70 -11.90 -7.50 -11.49
CA LEU A 70 -11.83 -7.27 -12.93
C LEU A 70 -12.92 -6.32 -13.41
N ALA A 71 -14.16 -6.41 -12.87
CA ALA A 71 -15.24 -5.49 -13.20
C ALA A 71 -14.88 -4.04 -12.83
N HIS A 72 -14.32 -3.83 -11.63
CA HIS A 72 -13.87 -2.52 -11.19
C HIS A 72 -12.68 -2.02 -11.99
N LYS A 73 -11.68 -2.87 -12.22
CA LYS A 73 -10.41 -2.52 -12.83
C LYS A 73 -10.51 -2.28 -14.34
N GLU A 74 -11.20 -3.19 -15.05
CA GLU A 74 -11.17 -3.21 -16.52
C GLU A 74 -12.51 -2.77 -17.16
N ARG A 75 -13.63 -2.98 -16.47
CA ARG A 75 -14.95 -2.67 -17.00
C ARG A 75 -15.57 -1.38 -16.42
N GLY A 76 -14.84 -0.68 -15.57
CA GLY A 76 -15.27 0.61 -15.02
C GLY A 76 -16.47 0.52 -14.07
N ALA A 77 -16.70 -0.62 -13.41
CA ALA A 77 -17.79 -0.79 -12.44
C ALA A 77 -17.48 0.00 -11.15
N LEU A 78 -17.49 1.33 -11.25
CA LEU A 78 -17.09 2.25 -10.17
C LEU A 78 -18.03 2.20 -8.97
N ALA A 79 -19.26 1.74 -9.14
CA ALA A 79 -20.20 1.51 -8.05
C ALA A 79 -19.68 0.49 -7.01
N LEU A 80 -18.73 -0.38 -7.38
CA LEU A 80 -18.07 -1.31 -6.47
C LEU A 80 -17.03 -0.66 -5.57
N THR A 81 -16.59 0.58 -5.85
CA THR A 81 -15.48 1.23 -5.13
C THR A 81 -15.68 1.24 -3.62
N GLY A 82 -16.90 1.50 -3.15
CA GLY A 82 -17.23 1.53 -1.71
C GLY A 82 -17.00 0.17 -1.04
N GLU A 83 -17.52 -0.90 -1.64
CA GLU A 83 -17.41 -2.25 -1.08
C GLU A 83 -15.98 -2.80 -1.12
N LEU A 84 -15.26 -2.54 -2.22
CA LEU A 84 -13.84 -2.88 -2.32
C LEU A 84 -13.01 -2.07 -1.30
N GLY A 85 -13.37 -0.80 -1.09
CA GLY A 85 -12.76 0.05 -0.05
C GLY A 85 -13.03 -0.47 1.36
N ASN A 86 -14.24 -0.96 1.64
CA ASN A 86 -14.59 -1.57 2.93
C ASN A 86 -13.78 -2.84 3.20
N ALA A 87 -13.64 -3.71 2.19
CA ALA A 87 -12.80 -4.91 2.27
C ALA A 87 -11.32 -4.53 2.54
N LEU A 88 -10.80 -3.56 1.80
CA LEU A 88 -9.43 -3.08 1.99
C LEU A 88 -9.23 -2.47 3.39
N ALA A 89 -10.18 -1.67 3.89
CA ALA A 89 -10.14 -1.10 5.24
C ALA A 89 -10.10 -2.18 6.32
N ALA A 90 -10.86 -3.28 6.14
CA ALA A 90 -10.82 -4.41 7.04
C ALA A 90 -9.44 -5.10 7.05
N ALA A 91 -8.80 -5.28 5.88
CA ALA A 91 -7.44 -5.83 5.78
C ALA A 91 -6.40 -4.92 6.44
N VAL A 92 -6.54 -3.59 6.27
CA VAL A 92 -5.68 -2.60 6.96
C VAL A 92 -5.81 -2.73 8.47
N ARG A 93 -7.05 -2.75 9.02
CA ARG A 93 -7.27 -2.92 10.47
C ARG A 93 -6.67 -4.20 11.02
N ALA A 94 -6.83 -5.30 10.34
CA ALA A 94 -6.24 -6.58 10.73
C ALA A 94 -4.71 -6.49 10.75
N GLY A 95 -4.12 -5.80 9.77
CA GLY A 95 -2.69 -5.57 9.69
C GLY A 95 -2.15 -4.69 10.83
N LEU A 96 -2.92 -3.76 11.34
CA LEU A 96 -2.54 -2.87 12.45
C LEU A 96 -2.56 -3.58 13.81
N GLY A 97 -3.00 -4.82 13.87
CA GLY A 97 -3.19 -5.60 15.09
C GLY A 97 -4.57 -5.27 15.64
N GLY A 98 -5.59 -6.00 15.20
CA GLY A 98 -7.01 -5.76 15.44
C GLY A 98 -7.27 -5.12 16.79
N GLY A 99 -7.60 -3.83 16.78
CA GLY A 99 -7.80 -3.02 17.97
C GLY A 99 -8.91 -3.61 18.83
N GLY A 100 -8.52 -4.50 19.74
CA GLY A 100 -9.24 -4.72 20.98
C GLY A 100 -9.23 -3.39 21.74
N ALA A 101 -10.22 -3.16 22.57
CA ALA A 101 -10.47 -1.98 23.38
C ALA A 101 -9.31 -1.53 24.30
N ASP A 102 -8.15 -2.18 24.23
CA ASP A 102 -6.93 -1.90 24.99
C ASP A 102 -5.88 -1.07 24.24
N ALA A 103 -6.18 -0.52 23.05
CA ALA A 103 -5.41 0.59 22.51
C ALA A 103 -5.67 1.81 23.41
N GLY A 104 -5.10 1.75 24.61
CA GLY A 104 -5.13 2.83 25.59
C GLY A 104 -4.75 4.15 24.94
N ALA A 105 -5.16 5.28 25.50
CA ALA A 105 -5.15 6.66 25.04
C ALA A 105 -3.91 7.21 24.30
N GLY A 106 -2.98 6.36 23.86
CA GLY A 106 -1.87 6.61 22.95
C GLY A 106 -2.16 6.09 21.53
N GLY A 107 -3.35 6.37 21.01
CA GLY A 107 -3.85 5.89 19.71
C GLY A 107 -2.80 5.86 18.62
N PHE A 108 -2.81 4.80 17.81
CA PHE A 108 -2.04 4.74 16.57
C PHE A 108 -2.14 6.09 15.84
N GLY A 109 -1.02 6.73 15.59
CA GLY A 109 -1.00 7.95 14.81
C GLY A 109 -1.74 7.75 13.47
N THR A 110 -1.86 8.81 12.68
CA THR A 110 -2.56 8.74 11.39
C THR A 110 -2.03 7.60 10.51
N VAL A 111 -2.91 6.75 10.03
CA VAL A 111 -2.58 5.70 9.04
C VAL A 111 -2.45 6.33 7.66
N LEU A 112 -1.33 6.08 7.01
CA LEU A 112 -1.05 6.56 5.65
C LEU A 112 -1.18 5.40 4.67
N LEU A 113 -2.28 5.36 3.93
CA LEU A 113 -2.49 4.40 2.86
C LEU A 113 -1.69 4.85 1.63
N VAL A 114 -0.70 4.06 1.26
CA VAL A 114 0.16 4.34 0.10
C VAL A 114 -0.21 3.36 -1.03
N PRO A 115 -0.99 3.80 -2.02
CA PRO A 115 -1.39 2.93 -3.13
C PRO A 115 -0.19 2.59 -4.02
N VAL A 116 -0.06 1.31 -4.38
CA VAL A 116 0.85 0.86 -5.42
C VAL A 116 0.35 1.42 -6.75
N PRO A 117 1.17 2.16 -7.50
CA PRO A 117 0.71 2.82 -8.72
C PRO A 117 0.50 1.82 -9.86
N SER A 118 -0.63 1.91 -10.53
CA SER A 118 -0.86 1.23 -11.81
C SER A 118 0.03 1.81 -12.91
N ALA A 119 0.28 1.03 -13.97
CA ALA A 119 1.02 1.51 -15.13
C ALA A 119 0.32 2.74 -15.74
N ARG A 120 1.10 3.78 -16.10
CA ARG A 120 0.56 5.05 -16.63
C ARG A 120 -0.31 4.86 -17.87
N TRP A 121 0.12 3.96 -18.77
CA TRP A 121 -0.65 3.64 -19.97
C TRP A 121 -2.01 3.02 -19.62
N ALA A 122 -2.06 2.14 -18.62
CA ALA A 122 -3.28 1.49 -18.17
C ALA A 122 -4.24 2.49 -17.49
N VAL A 123 -3.70 3.43 -16.69
CA VAL A 123 -4.52 4.51 -16.09
C VAL A 123 -5.08 5.43 -17.19
N ARG A 124 -4.28 5.75 -18.21
CA ARG A 124 -4.78 6.56 -19.36
C ARG A 124 -5.86 5.83 -20.14
N ALA A 125 -5.68 4.53 -20.41
CA ALA A 125 -6.66 3.74 -21.15
C ALA A 125 -7.98 3.59 -20.39
N ARG A 126 -7.94 3.48 -19.06
CA ARG A 126 -9.13 3.29 -18.20
C ARG A 126 -9.76 4.61 -17.73
N GLY A 127 -9.06 5.72 -17.82
CA GLY A 127 -9.48 7.02 -17.29
C GLY A 127 -9.41 7.14 -15.76
N HIS A 128 -8.94 6.11 -15.04
CA HIS A 128 -8.81 6.13 -13.58
C HIS A 128 -7.73 5.17 -13.07
N ASP A 129 -7.26 5.43 -11.83
CA ASP A 129 -6.42 4.52 -11.07
C ASP A 129 -7.29 3.74 -10.07
N PRO A 130 -7.50 2.43 -10.28
CA PRO A 130 -8.39 1.62 -9.44
C PRO A 130 -7.89 1.49 -8.00
N VAL A 131 -6.56 1.28 -7.79
CA VAL A 131 -5.99 1.11 -6.45
C VAL A 131 -6.12 2.39 -5.65
N ARG A 132 -5.83 3.54 -6.26
CA ARG A 132 -6.01 4.84 -5.60
C ARG A 132 -7.48 5.11 -5.23
N ARG A 133 -8.43 4.74 -6.08
CA ARG A 133 -9.87 4.89 -5.77
C ARG A 133 -10.27 4.05 -4.57
N MET A 134 -9.86 2.78 -4.54
CA MET A 134 -10.14 1.88 -3.42
C MET A 134 -9.46 2.36 -2.13
N ALA A 135 -8.23 2.87 -2.22
CA ALA A 135 -7.53 3.46 -1.06
C ALA A 135 -8.26 4.67 -0.49
N LEU A 136 -8.82 5.56 -1.34
CA LEU A 136 -9.63 6.70 -0.89
C LEU A 136 -10.90 6.25 -0.17
N ALA A 137 -11.61 5.25 -0.71
CA ALA A 137 -12.78 4.67 -0.07
C ALA A 137 -12.42 3.99 1.26
N ALA A 138 -11.32 3.24 1.29
CA ALA A 138 -10.83 2.60 2.52
C ALA A 138 -10.44 3.62 3.59
N ALA A 139 -9.77 4.72 3.22
CA ALA A 139 -9.46 5.79 4.17
C ALA A 139 -10.73 6.46 4.72
N GLY A 140 -11.76 6.62 3.90
CA GLY A 140 -13.09 7.07 4.33
C GLY A 140 -13.71 6.14 5.38
N GLU A 141 -13.70 4.83 5.10
CA GLU A 141 -14.23 3.80 5.99
C GLU A 141 -13.44 3.71 7.32
N LEU A 142 -12.11 3.78 7.26
CA LEU A 142 -11.26 3.80 8.46
C LEU A 142 -11.60 4.99 9.35
N ARG A 143 -11.75 6.19 8.79
CA ARG A 143 -12.16 7.37 9.57
C ARG A 143 -13.55 7.24 10.15
N ARG A 144 -14.50 6.70 9.39
CA ARG A 144 -15.87 6.46 9.86
C ARG A 144 -15.92 5.48 11.03
N THR A 145 -14.97 4.56 11.09
CA THR A 145 -14.82 3.56 12.17
C THR A 145 -13.80 3.94 13.24
N GLY A 146 -13.41 5.22 13.34
CA GLY A 146 -12.59 5.76 14.41
C GLY A 146 -11.07 5.67 14.19
N THR A 147 -10.59 5.17 13.03
CA THR A 147 -9.15 5.11 12.73
C THR A 147 -8.76 6.31 11.87
N PRO A 148 -7.93 7.27 12.36
CA PRO A 148 -7.45 8.38 11.54
C PRO A 148 -6.65 7.85 10.34
N ALA A 149 -7.10 8.16 9.13
CA ALA A 149 -6.47 7.64 7.91
C ALA A 149 -6.46 8.66 6.78
N ARG A 150 -5.39 8.65 5.99
CA ARG A 150 -5.21 9.48 4.78
C ARG A 150 -4.61 8.62 3.66
N VAL A 151 -4.81 9.05 2.42
CA VAL A 151 -4.13 8.47 1.26
C VAL A 151 -2.93 9.34 0.91
N ALA A 152 -1.76 8.73 0.83
CA ALA A 152 -0.51 9.34 0.40
C ALA A 152 -0.08 8.71 -0.93
N ALA A 153 -0.58 9.22 -2.05
CA ALA A 153 -0.22 8.75 -3.40
C ALA A 153 1.16 9.29 -3.80
N VAL A 154 2.19 8.87 -3.08
CA VAL A 154 3.57 9.36 -3.23
C VAL A 154 4.45 8.46 -4.09
N LEU A 155 3.98 7.27 -4.46
CA LEU A 155 4.72 6.37 -5.35
C LEU A 155 4.41 6.68 -6.81
N ARG A 156 5.45 6.61 -7.65
CA ARG A 156 5.31 6.69 -9.11
C ARG A 156 6.24 5.70 -9.81
N GLN A 157 5.89 5.35 -11.03
CA GLN A 157 6.79 4.59 -11.89
C GLN A 157 7.94 5.49 -12.37
N ARG A 158 9.17 5.07 -12.10
CA ARG A 158 10.40 5.70 -12.55
C ARG A 158 10.68 5.38 -14.03
N ARG A 159 10.37 4.15 -14.46
CA ARG A 159 10.56 3.66 -15.81
C ARG A 159 9.32 2.88 -16.29
N PRO A 160 9.13 2.73 -17.59
CA PRO A 160 8.12 1.81 -18.11
C PRO A 160 8.38 0.39 -17.62
N VAL A 161 7.31 -0.30 -17.25
CA VAL A 161 7.32 -1.71 -16.86
C VAL A 161 6.62 -2.48 -17.95
N ALA A 162 7.24 -3.58 -18.41
CA ALA A 162 6.63 -4.46 -19.40
C ALA A 162 5.36 -5.11 -18.82
N ASP A 163 4.47 -5.57 -19.70
CA ASP A 163 3.30 -6.32 -19.26
C ASP A 163 3.74 -7.55 -18.46
N GLN A 164 3.09 -7.74 -17.34
CA GLN A 164 3.38 -8.86 -16.42
C GLN A 164 2.60 -10.13 -16.78
N ALA A 165 1.72 -10.06 -17.80
CA ALA A 165 1.00 -11.20 -18.29
C ALA A 165 1.99 -12.26 -18.83
N GLY A 166 1.86 -13.50 -18.36
CA GLY A 166 2.74 -14.60 -18.77
C GLY A 166 4.11 -14.67 -18.10
N LEU A 167 4.52 -13.68 -17.29
CA LEU A 167 5.75 -13.75 -16.51
C LEU A 167 5.57 -14.65 -15.27
N ASP A 168 6.56 -15.51 -15.01
CA ASP A 168 6.67 -16.25 -13.75
C ASP A 168 7.02 -15.31 -12.56
N ALA A 169 7.12 -15.87 -11.36
CA ALA A 169 7.41 -15.09 -10.15
C ALA A 169 8.76 -14.36 -10.23
N ARG A 170 9.79 -15.02 -10.76
CA ARG A 170 11.14 -14.46 -10.90
C ARG A 170 11.18 -13.35 -11.97
N GLY A 171 10.50 -13.57 -13.09
CA GLY A 171 10.37 -12.57 -14.16
C GLY A 171 9.62 -11.32 -13.67
N ARG A 172 8.56 -11.46 -12.87
CA ARG A 172 7.84 -10.31 -12.29
C ARG A 172 8.71 -9.52 -11.33
N LEU A 173 9.50 -10.18 -10.49
CA LEU A 173 10.45 -9.50 -9.59
C LEU A 173 11.51 -8.73 -10.39
N ALA A 174 12.12 -9.35 -11.38
CA ALA A 174 13.14 -8.72 -12.22
C ALA A 174 12.57 -7.54 -13.03
N ASN A 175 11.35 -7.69 -13.57
CA ASN A 175 10.66 -6.64 -14.32
C ASN A 175 10.34 -5.41 -13.47
N LEU A 176 10.07 -5.60 -12.18
CA LEU A 176 9.69 -4.52 -11.26
C LEU A 176 10.89 -3.93 -10.47
N ALA A 177 12.03 -4.61 -10.42
CA ALA A 177 13.19 -4.15 -9.66
C ALA A 177 13.60 -2.72 -10.07
N GLY A 178 13.63 -1.78 -9.11
CA GLY A 178 13.94 -0.36 -9.34
C GLY A 178 12.91 0.41 -10.18
N ALA A 179 11.70 -0.15 -10.38
CA ALA A 179 10.67 0.47 -11.20
C ALA A 179 9.86 1.56 -10.49
N LEU A 180 9.87 1.56 -9.16
CA LEU A 180 9.14 2.53 -8.36
C LEU A 180 10.07 3.48 -7.61
N GLU A 181 9.60 4.70 -7.43
CA GLU A 181 10.25 5.72 -6.61
C GLU A 181 9.21 6.55 -5.84
N VAL A 182 9.64 7.17 -4.75
CA VAL A 182 8.83 8.15 -4.03
C VAL A 182 8.99 9.51 -4.71
N THR A 183 7.89 10.20 -4.94
CA THR A 183 7.89 11.55 -5.53
C THR A 183 8.61 12.56 -4.64
N THR A 184 9.16 13.61 -5.24
CA THR A 184 9.80 14.72 -4.52
C THR A 184 8.86 15.28 -3.45
N GLY A 185 9.34 15.38 -2.22
CA GLY A 185 8.54 15.81 -1.07
C GLY A 185 7.67 14.70 -0.44
N GLY A 186 7.47 13.56 -1.13
CA GLY A 186 6.68 12.44 -0.61
C GLY A 186 7.24 11.85 0.68
N GLY A 187 8.56 11.85 0.85
CA GLY A 187 9.21 11.40 2.07
C GLY A 187 8.76 12.13 3.34
N ARG A 188 8.45 13.43 3.25
CA ARG A 188 7.90 14.20 4.38
C ARG A 188 6.52 13.69 4.79
N LEU A 189 5.68 13.36 3.80
CA LEU A 189 4.35 12.80 4.05
C LEU A 189 4.43 11.43 4.71
N LEU A 190 5.36 10.58 4.25
CA LEU A 190 5.58 9.24 4.84
C LEU A 190 6.02 9.30 6.30
N GLY A 191 6.74 10.34 6.72
CA GLY A 191 7.13 10.54 8.11
C GLY A 191 6.02 11.00 9.05
N ALA A 192 4.82 11.30 8.52
CA ALA A 192 3.71 11.87 9.30
C ALA A 192 2.73 10.81 9.87
N GLY A 193 3.00 9.51 9.71
CA GLY A 193 2.10 8.47 10.22
C GLY A 193 2.57 7.05 9.93
N HIS A 194 1.70 6.08 10.25
CA HIS A 194 1.93 4.66 10.00
C HIS A 194 1.69 4.31 8.53
N VAL A 195 2.73 3.93 7.82
CA VAL A 195 2.65 3.61 6.39
C VAL A 195 2.11 2.20 6.19
N VAL A 196 1.04 2.10 5.41
CA VAL A 196 0.47 0.83 4.93
C VAL A 196 0.41 0.88 3.40
N LEU A 197 1.20 0.03 2.74
CA LEU A 197 1.11 -0.15 1.30
C LEU A 197 -0.21 -0.83 0.96
N VAL A 198 -0.90 -0.37 -0.08
CA VAL A 198 -2.18 -0.98 -0.47
C VAL A 198 -2.20 -1.29 -1.97
N ASP A 199 -2.77 -2.47 -2.30
CA ASP A 199 -2.97 -2.93 -3.67
C ASP A 199 -4.32 -3.67 -3.80
N ASP A 200 -4.74 -3.98 -5.02
CA ASP A 200 -5.97 -4.76 -5.28
C ASP A 200 -5.74 -6.26 -5.02
N LEU A 201 -4.61 -6.80 -5.44
CA LEU A 201 -4.31 -8.22 -5.43
C LEU A 201 -2.82 -8.45 -5.16
N ILE A 202 -2.51 -9.40 -4.26
CA ILE A 202 -1.17 -9.98 -4.21
C ILE A 202 -1.17 -11.32 -4.96
N THR A 203 -0.17 -11.51 -5.82
CA THR A 203 0.14 -12.81 -6.44
C THR A 203 1.52 -13.27 -5.97
N THR A 204 2.56 -12.79 -6.62
CA THR A 204 3.97 -13.04 -6.24
C THR A 204 4.50 -12.08 -5.17
N GLY A 205 3.79 -11.01 -4.86
CA GLY A 205 4.25 -9.95 -3.95
C GLY A 205 5.29 -8.98 -4.54
N ALA A 206 5.67 -9.13 -5.81
CA ALA A 206 6.71 -8.33 -6.45
C ALA A 206 6.42 -6.82 -6.42
N SER A 207 5.18 -6.40 -6.69
CA SER A 207 4.77 -4.99 -6.66
C SER A 207 4.88 -4.39 -5.26
N LEU A 208 4.44 -5.13 -4.25
CA LEU A 208 4.50 -4.69 -2.85
C LEU A 208 5.94 -4.68 -2.31
N ALA A 209 6.77 -5.65 -2.70
CA ALA A 209 8.19 -5.68 -2.33
C ALA A 209 8.94 -4.48 -2.92
N GLU A 210 8.69 -4.16 -4.20
CA GLU A 210 9.29 -3.01 -4.86
C GLU A 210 8.80 -1.67 -4.28
N ALA A 211 7.50 -1.56 -4.00
CA ALA A 211 6.94 -0.39 -3.31
C ALA A 211 7.56 -0.20 -1.91
N ALA A 212 7.75 -1.31 -1.19
CA ALA A 212 8.41 -1.30 0.12
C ALA A 212 9.87 -0.87 0.04
N ARG A 213 10.61 -1.34 -0.99
CA ARG A 213 11.98 -0.88 -1.25
C ARG A 213 12.01 0.64 -1.45
N ALA A 214 11.18 1.16 -2.36
CA ALA A 214 11.14 2.59 -2.67
C ALA A 214 10.82 3.47 -1.44
N VAL A 215 9.95 2.98 -0.54
CA VAL A 215 9.62 3.68 0.71
C VAL A 215 10.79 3.63 1.71
N ARG A 216 11.47 2.48 1.84
CA ARG A 216 12.64 2.33 2.74
C ARG A 216 13.81 3.17 2.29
N ASP A 217 14.13 3.23 1.00
CA ASP A 217 15.23 4.06 0.47
C ASP A 217 15.11 5.52 0.94
N VAL A 218 13.91 6.09 0.85
CA VAL A 218 13.67 7.48 1.31
C VAL A 218 13.74 7.61 2.83
N ALA A 219 13.38 6.56 3.57
CA ALA A 219 13.51 6.54 5.02
C ALA A 219 14.96 6.54 5.46
N GLU A 220 15.79 5.74 4.82
CA GLU A 220 17.24 5.65 5.07
C GLU A 220 17.95 6.96 4.71
N GLU A 221 17.63 7.56 3.57
CA GLU A 221 18.15 8.87 3.17
C GLU A 221 17.85 9.97 4.21
N ARG A 222 16.68 9.95 4.82
CA ARG A 222 16.28 10.92 5.84
C ARG A 222 16.92 10.67 7.20
N SER A 223 17.22 9.43 7.52
CA SER A 223 17.87 9.05 8.79
C SER A 223 19.36 9.33 8.80
N GLY A 224 19.94 9.82 7.71
CA GLY A 224 21.38 10.10 7.58
C GLY A 224 22.26 8.85 7.59
N VAL A 225 21.66 7.66 7.61
CA VAL A 225 22.38 6.38 7.57
C VAL A 225 22.65 6.00 6.11
N ARG A 226 23.40 6.87 5.40
CA ARG A 226 24.08 6.38 4.19
C ARG A 226 25.38 5.76 4.66
N THR A 227 25.42 4.45 4.78
CA THR A 227 26.69 3.71 4.80
C THR A 227 27.32 3.92 3.43
N THR A 228 28.08 5.00 3.29
CA THR A 228 28.93 5.20 2.14
C THR A 228 30.07 4.22 2.31
N VAL A 229 29.96 3.05 1.67
CA VAL A 229 31.12 2.18 1.45
C VAL A 229 31.98 2.90 0.41
N TYR A 230 32.78 3.84 0.87
CA TYR A 230 33.92 4.32 0.09
C TYR A 230 34.95 3.20 0.08
N GLY A 231 35.06 2.52 -1.05
CA GLY A 231 36.25 1.78 -1.37
C GLY A 231 37.42 2.75 -1.33
N ALA A 232 38.29 2.58 -0.34
CA ALA A 232 39.54 3.32 -0.24
C ALA A 232 40.39 2.98 -1.48
N VAL A 233 40.46 3.89 -2.44
CA VAL A 233 41.52 3.92 -3.43
C VAL A 233 42.68 4.58 -2.74
N THR A 234 43.62 3.78 -2.26
CA THR A 234 44.94 4.21 -1.84
C THR A 234 45.64 4.87 -3.03
N ARG A 235 45.89 6.16 -2.91
CA ARG A 235 46.85 6.87 -3.73
C ARG A 235 47.93 7.41 -2.80
N GLU A 236 49.07 6.77 -2.85
CA GLU A 236 50.35 7.27 -2.28
C GLU A 236 50.74 8.58 -2.97
N GLY A 237 51.24 9.51 -2.21
CA GLY A 237 52.05 10.60 -2.78
C GLY A 237 52.09 11.90 -1.96
N ARG A 238 53.10 12.01 -1.07
CA ARG A 238 53.91 13.18 -0.69
C ARG A 238 53.31 14.37 0.05
N ASP A 239 53.90 14.50 1.21
CA ASP A 239 54.28 15.65 2.04
C ASP A 239 53.98 17.07 1.53
N GLU A 240 53.43 17.89 2.42
CA GLU A 240 54.10 19.07 2.95
C GLU A 240 53.33 19.68 4.15
N GLN A 241 54.14 19.99 5.16
CA GLN A 241 53.85 20.61 6.43
C GLN A 241 53.37 22.05 6.28
N ARG A 242 52.30 22.47 7.02
CA ARG A 242 52.33 23.78 7.69
C ARG A 242 51.38 23.88 8.88
N ILE A 243 51.98 24.30 9.95
CA ILE A 243 51.49 24.62 11.28
C ILE A 243 50.56 25.82 11.29
N GLY A 244 49.48 25.79 12.07
CA GLY A 244 48.69 26.96 12.38
C GLY A 244 47.57 26.61 13.36
N ALA A 245 47.88 26.69 14.65
CA ALA A 245 46.92 26.59 15.74
C ALA A 245 45.99 27.82 15.79
N ARG A 246 44.70 27.62 15.93
CA ARG A 246 43.86 28.55 16.66
C ARG A 246 42.64 27.85 17.23
N THR A 247 42.65 27.74 18.53
CA THR A 247 41.55 27.33 19.40
C THR A 247 40.48 28.43 19.41
N GLU A 248 39.29 28.14 19.01
CA GLU A 248 38.10 28.87 19.47
C GLU A 248 37.09 27.89 20.09
N ARG A 249 36.94 28.10 21.40
CA ARG A 249 35.95 27.47 22.28
C ARG A 249 34.60 28.06 21.94
N GLU A 250 33.75 27.40 21.23
CA GLU A 250 32.32 27.77 21.20
C GLU A 250 31.57 27.03 22.31
N LYS A 251 30.95 27.85 23.17
CA LYS A 251 30.09 27.48 24.27
C LYS A 251 28.85 26.79 23.73
N TRP A 252 28.66 25.55 24.08
CA TRP A 252 27.37 24.86 23.94
C TRP A 252 26.38 25.42 24.95
N VAL A 253 25.38 26.15 24.48
CA VAL A 253 24.20 26.54 25.25
C VAL A 253 23.29 25.33 25.37
N HIS A 254 23.12 24.82 26.58
CA HIS A 254 22.08 23.87 26.92
C HIS A 254 20.73 24.57 26.81
N GLY A 255 19.83 24.05 26.00
CA GLY A 255 18.45 24.53 26.02
C GLY A 255 17.60 23.97 24.90
N ALA A 256 17.00 22.85 25.08
CA ALA A 256 15.62 22.43 24.82
C ALA A 256 15.59 20.91 24.71
N PRO A 257 14.61 20.22 25.28
CA PRO A 257 14.47 18.79 25.05
C PRO A 257 14.12 18.57 23.59
N GLU A 258 15.07 18.00 22.85
CA GLU A 258 14.80 17.40 21.54
C GLU A 258 13.65 16.41 21.73
N LYS A 259 12.45 16.84 21.32
CA LYS A 259 11.37 15.88 21.09
C LYS A 259 11.94 14.89 20.10
N ALA A 260 12.32 13.73 20.61
CA ALA A 260 12.66 12.57 19.80
C ALA A 260 11.47 12.34 18.87
N SER A 261 11.57 12.85 17.64
CA SER A 261 10.79 12.37 16.53
C SER A 261 11.28 10.94 16.28
N SER A 262 10.76 10.01 17.10
CA SER A 262 10.94 8.59 16.86
C SER A 262 10.53 8.37 15.41
N ASN A 263 11.47 7.93 14.59
CA ASN A 263 11.30 7.64 13.18
C ASN A 263 10.06 6.77 13.01
N ALA A 264 8.94 7.37 12.59
CA ALA A 264 7.69 6.66 12.33
C ALA A 264 7.85 5.54 11.27
N LEU A 265 8.95 5.56 10.52
CA LEU A 265 9.37 4.53 9.58
C LEU A 265 10.13 3.36 10.24
N GLY A 266 10.52 3.47 11.53
CA GLY A 266 11.03 2.34 12.32
C GLY A 266 9.94 1.35 12.75
N HIS A 267 8.67 1.72 12.65
CA HIS A 267 7.58 0.77 12.78
C HIS A 267 7.53 -0.10 11.52
N ALA A 268 7.48 -1.43 11.69
CA ALA A 268 7.50 -2.38 10.60
C ALA A 268 6.48 -2.00 9.51
N LEU A 269 6.98 -1.70 8.30
CA LEU A 269 6.15 -1.40 7.14
C LEU A 269 5.16 -2.56 6.92
N ARG A 270 3.90 -2.22 6.72
CA ARG A 270 2.80 -3.19 6.53
C ARG A 270 2.18 -3.03 5.16
N ALA A 271 1.46 -4.06 4.73
CA ALA A 271 0.69 -4.00 3.50
C ALA A 271 -0.70 -4.62 3.68
N ALA A 272 -1.64 -4.15 2.88
CA ALA A 272 -2.99 -4.69 2.83
C ALA A 272 -3.47 -4.77 1.39
N VAL A 273 -4.16 -5.85 1.07
CA VAL A 273 -4.76 -6.12 -0.24
C VAL A 273 -6.20 -6.58 -0.10
N ILE A 274 -6.97 -6.44 -1.16
CA ILE A 274 -8.33 -7.01 -1.18
C ILE A 274 -8.26 -8.52 -1.30
N ALA A 275 -7.41 -9.05 -2.19
CA ALA A 275 -7.39 -10.47 -2.43
C ALA A 275 -5.98 -11.07 -2.50
N ALA A 276 -5.92 -12.38 -2.23
CA ALA A 276 -4.73 -13.19 -2.40
C ALA A 276 -5.12 -14.61 -2.89
N PRO A 277 -4.23 -15.34 -3.59
CA PRO A 277 -4.43 -16.75 -3.89
C PRO A 277 -4.74 -17.56 -2.61
N GLN A 278 -5.55 -18.60 -2.72
CA GLN A 278 -6.02 -19.32 -1.55
C GLN A 278 -4.90 -20.05 -0.81
N ASP A 279 -3.90 -20.51 -1.52
CA ASP A 279 -2.69 -21.16 -1.01
C ASP A 279 -1.73 -20.21 -0.28
N SER A 280 -1.87 -18.91 -0.50
CA SER A 280 -1.07 -17.89 0.17
C SER A 280 -1.53 -17.55 1.59
N PHE A 281 -2.71 -18.03 2.01
CA PHE A 281 -3.22 -17.79 3.36
C PHE A 281 -2.52 -18.68 4.37
N GLU A 282 -1.90 -18.08 5.39
CA GLU A 282 -1.31 -18.82 6.48
C GLU A 282 -2.39 -19.66 7.18
N MET A 283 -2.17 -20.98 7.23
CA MET A 283 -3.01 -21.87 8.03
C MET A 283 -2.66 -21.63 9.50
N ASN A 284 -3.66 -21.27 10.32
CA ASN A 284 -3.49 -21.32 11.76
C ASN A 284 -3.19 -22.79 12.12
N ARG A 285 -1.92 -23.09 12.42
CA ARG A 285 -1.59 -24.29 13.18
C ARG A 285 -1.93 -23.99 14.63
N ASN A 286 -3.11 -24.47 15.05
CA ASN A 286 -3.42 -24.60 16.48
C ASN A 286 -2.54 -25.69 17.05
#